data_8b6fb26681f74f80204fdb149bb91d45
#
_entry.id   8b6fb26681f74f80204fdb149bb91d45
#
_cell.length_a   1.000
_cell.length_b   1.000
_cell.length_c   1.000
_cell.angle_alpha   90.00
_cell.angle_beta   90.00
_cell.angle_gamma   90.00
#
_symmetry.space_group_name_H-M   'P 1'
#
loop_
_entity.id
_entity.type
_entity.pdbx_description
1 polymer ?
#
loop_
_entity_poly.entity_id
_entity_poly.type
_entity_poly.pdbx_seq_one_letter_code
_entity_poly.pdbx_strand_id
1 'polypeptide(L)'
;MSEPDKAPAAGALQGAVPKLEIQDLFISYVDRAGKVVQAVEGVNLTVANKPGVGELAVLLGPSGCGKSTILKAICGLLQPDSGTILIDGQPVSGTGRDRGMVFQSYTSFAWRTVRKNVEYGLELQGVPAAQRQKQALEFLDQVGLKDFADAHPKQLSGGMKQRVAIARTLVNKPRMVLMDEPFGALDPQTRWGMQSLILDVLRKQDNTVLFVTHDISEAVFLADSIFVLSHRPAKVLHRIEVPYFEDRNVALKQSQAFKQIENHLLDMLQSLEVRGNVRVGL
;
A
#
# COMPACT_ATOMS: atom_id res chain seq x y z
N MET A 1 -11.25 -42.72 1.52
CA MET A 1 -11.04 -42.02 2.81
C MET A 1 -9.65 -41.39 2.73
N SER A 2 -9.57 -40.14 2.31
CA SER A 2 -8.34 -39.35 2.20
C SER A 2 -8.47 -38.24 3.23
N GLU A 3 -7.50 -38.14 4.14
CA GLU A 3 -7.44 -37.13 5.19
C GLU A 3 -7.41 -35.72 4.60
N PRO A 4 -8.07 -34.73 5.24
CA PRO A 4 -7.95 -33.35 4.82
C PRO A 4 -6.59 -32.79 5.26
N ASP A 5 -5.93 -32.16 4.30
CA ASP A 5 -4.63 -31.49 4.42
C ASP A 5 -4.71 -30.41 5.52
N LYS A 6 -3.78 -30.49 6.47
CA LYS A 6 -3.72 -29.59 7.63
C LYS A 6 -3.25 -28.22 7.18
N ALA A 7 -4.10 -27.21 7.43
CA ALA A 7 -3.68 -25.82 7.44
C ALA A 7 -2.43 -25.61 8.32
N PRO A 8 -1.44 -24.81 7.91
CA PRO A 8 -0.25 -24.57 8.72
C PRO A 8 -0.62 -23.84 10.00
N ALA A 9 -0.20 -24.41 11.11
CA ALA A 9 -0.47 -23.94 12.46
C ALA A 9 0.03 -22.50 12.69
N ALA A 10 -0.80 -21.68 13.32
CA ALA A 10 -0.55 -20.31 13.76
C ALA A 10 0.50 -20.18 14.89
N GLY A 11 1.57 -20.98 14.88
CA GLY A 11 2.52 -21.15 15.97
C GLY A 11 3.98 -20.77 15.72
N ALA A 12 4.38 -20.24 14.57
CA ALA A 12 5.80 -20.17 14.19
C ALA A 12 6.36 -18.76 13.90
N LEU A 13 5.81 -17.68 14.48
CA LEU A 13 6.32 -16.31 14.27
C LEU A 13 6.86 -15.62 15.53
N GLN A 14 7.13 -16.35 16.61
CA GLN A 14 7.81 -15.80 17.79
C GLN A 14 9.33 -15.80 17.54
N GLY A 15 9.87 -14.62 17.17
CA GLY A 15 11.30 -14.38 16.99
C GLY A 15 11.77 -13.82 15.65
N ALA A 16 10.90 -13.77 14.61
CA ALA A 16 11.27 -13.16 13.34
C ALA A 16 11.19 -11.62 13.42
N VAL A 17 12.22 -10.93 12.89
CA VAL A 17 12.22 -9.47 12.80
C VAL A 17 11.04 -9.03 11.89
N PRO A 18 10.15 -8.13 12.36
CA PRO A 18 9.06 -7.64 11.56
C PRO A 18 9.54 -6.94 10.28
N LYS A 19 8.74 -6.98 9.22
CA LYS A 19 9.03 -6.23 8.00
C LYS A 19 8.93 -4.72 8.24
N LEU A 20 7.87 -4.30 8.94
CA LEU A 20 7.66 -2.92 9.38
C LEU A 20 7.27 -2.91 10.85
N GLU A 21 7.90 -2.06 11.62
CA GLU A 21 7.52 -1.78 13.00
C GLU A 21 7.48 -0.27 13.22
N ILE A 22 6.38 0.21 13.75
CA ILE A 22 6.17 1.60 14.14
C ILE A 22 5.88 1.61 15.63
N GLN A 23 6.63 2.42 16.37
CA GLN A 23 6.53 2.56 17.82
C GLN A 23 6.29 4.02 18.20
N ASP A 24 5.16 4.29 18.85
CA ASP A 24 4.76 5.58 19.41
C ASP A 24 4.96 6.77 18.46
N LEU A 25 4.46 6.63 17.22
CA LEU A 25 4.66 7.62 16.18
C LEU A 25 3.76 8.84 16.40
N PHE A 26 4.37 10.03 16.48
CA PHE A 26 3.70 11.31 16.54
C PHE A 26 4.14 12.19 15.36
N ILE A 27 3.17 12.82 14.69
CA ILE A 27 3.41 13.75 13.57
C ILE A 27 2.43 14.89 13.65
N SER A 28 2.94 16.11 13.64
CA SER A 28 2.19 17.34 13.53
C SER A 28 2.69 18.19 12.36
N TYR A 29 1.88 19.15 11.95
CA TYR A 29 2.26 20.16 10.97
C TYR A 29 1.62 21.50 11.35
N VAL A 30 2.21 22.59 10.84
CA VAL A 30 1.66 23.93 11.00
C VAL A 30 0.76 24.22 9.81
N ASP A 31 -0.51 24.57 10.06
CA ASP A 31 -1.43 24.97 9.00
C ASP A 31 -1.13 26.38 8.47
N ARG A 32 -1.89 26.82 7.45
CA ARG A 32 -1.71 28.16 6.85
C ARG A 32 -1.99 29.31 7.82
N ALA A 33 -2.70 29.05 8.89
CA ALA A 33 -3.02 30.03 9.94
C ALA A 33 -1.97 30.03 11.08
N GLY A 34 -0.91 29.23 10.98
CA GLY A 34 0.13 29.08 11.99
C GLY A 34 -0.26 28.18 13.16
N LYS A 35 -1.39 27.47 13.09
CA LYS A 35 -1.84 26.55 14.14
C LYS A 35 -1.19 25.17 13.97
N VAL A 36 -0.68 24.62 15.07
CA VAL A 36 -0.20 23.24 15.10
C VAL A 36 -1.38 22.27 15.03
N VAL A 37 -1.34 21.39 14.06
CA VAL A 37 -2.36 20.35 13.82
C VAL A 37 -1.72 18.98 13.98
N GLN A 38 -2.17 18.23 14.99
CA GLN A 38 -1.76 16.85 15.20
C GLN A 38 -2.38 15.97 14.11
N ALA A 39 -1.53 15.34 13.28
CA ALA A 39 -1.97 14.45 12.19
C ALA A 39 -1.98 12.99 12.64
N VAL A 40 -0.96 12.59 13.42
CA VAL A 40 -0.74 11.22 13.89
C VAL A 40 -0.40 11.28 15.38
N GLU A 41 -1.03 10.43 16.20
CA GLU A 41 -0.87 10.45 17.65
C GLU A 41 -0.70 9.04 18.21
N GLY A 42 0.53 8.70 18.64
CA GLY A 42 0.87 7.44 19.30
C GLY A 42 0.54 6.20 18.47
N VAL A 43 0.83 6.25 17.15
CA VAL A 43 0.59 5.09 16.27
C VAL A 43 1.61 4.01 16.54
N ASN A 44 1.10 2.83 16.85
CA ASN A 44 1.83 1.58 16.97
C ASN A 44 1.30 0.60 15.92
N LEU A 45 2.20 0.02 15.10
CA LEU A 45 1.82 -0.87 14.01
C LEU A 45 2.97 -1.84 13.71
N THR A 46 2.64 -3.11 13.50
CA THR A 46 3.60 -4.15 13.13
C THR A 46 3.08 -4.95 11.95
N VAL A 47 3.85 -4.97 10.85
CA VAL A 47 3.62 -5.85 9.69
C VAL A 47 4.63 -6.99 9.77
N ALA A 48 4.13 -8.22 9.72
CA ALA A 48 4.97 -9.40 9.82
C ALA A 48 5.90 -9.53 8.60
N ASN A 49 7.02 -10.19 8.82
CA ASN A 49 7.86 -10.64 7.71
C ASN A 49 7.47 -12.08 7.38
N LYS A 50 6.90 -12.31 6.19
CA LYS A 50 6.50 -13.63 5.69
C LYS A 50 7.33 -13.98 4.45
N PRO A 51 8.56 -14.50 4.63
CA PRO A 51 9.44 -14.81 3.52
C PRO A 51 8.80 -15.80 2.54
N GLY A 52 8.97 -15.56 1.23
CA GLY A 52 8.45 -16.40 0.16
C GLY A 52 6.97 -16.19 -0.18
N VAL A 53 6.23 -15.42 0.63
CA VAL A 53 4.79 -15.17 0.39
C VAL A 53 4.49 -13.68 0.27
N GLY A 54 5.26 -12.85 0.96
CA GLY A 54 4.96 -11.42 1.15
C GLY A 54 3.76 -11.21 2.09
N GLU A 55 3.44 -9.95 2.37
CA GLU A 55 2.23 -9.57 3.10
C GLU A 55 1.66 -8.29 2.50
N LEU A 56 0.34 -8.26 2.27
CA LEU A 56 -0.37 -7.05 1.92
C LEU A 56 -1.15 -6.55 3.14
N ALA A 57 -0.57 -5.55 3.83
CA ALA A 57 -1.20 -4.86 4.94
C ALA A 57 -1.92 -3.61 4.43
N VAL A 58 -3.12 -3.34 4.96
CA VAL A 58 -3.93 -2.18 4.56
C VAL A 58 -4.12 -1.22 5.74
N LEU A 59 -3.89 0.07 5.51
CA LEU A 59 -4.36 1.15 6.39
C LEU A 59 -5.73 1.63 5.88
N LEU A 60 -6.77 1.31 6.62
CA LEU A 60 -8.16 1.69 6.32
C LEU A 60 -8.60 2.81 7.27
N GLY A 61 -9.22 3.85 6.74
CA GLY A 61 -9.75 4.93 7.59
C GLY A 61 -10.32 6.09 6.78
N PRO A 62 -11.02 7.04 7.42
CA PRO A 62 -11.65 8.17 6.77
C PRO A 62 -10.66 9.03 5.97
N SER A 63 -11.18 9.76 4.96
CA SER A 63 -10.37 10.72 4.22
C SER A 63 -9.82 11.81 5.14
N GLY A 64 -8.53 12.14 4.95
CA GLY A 64 -7.85 13.16 5.75
C GLY A 64 -7.50 12.77 7.20
N CYS A 65 -7.66 11.50 7.60
CA CYS A 65 -7.34 11.07 8.97
C CYS A 65 -5.82 11.02 9.26
N GLY A 66 -4.95 10.93 8.24
CA GLY A 66 -3.49 10.88 8.43
C GLY A 66 -2.79 9.69 7.74
N LYS A 67 -3.51 8.85 6.97
CA LYS A 67 -2.95 7.68 6.26
C LYS A 67 -1.72 8.02 5.40
N SER A 68 -1.87 9.00 4.51
CA SER A 68 -0.78 9.45 3.63
C SER A 68 0.38 10.08 4.41
N THR A 69 0.11 10.66 5.58
CA THR A 69 1.13 11.20 6.48
C THR A 69 1.99 10.07 7.05
N ILE A 70 1.35 8.98 7.52
CA ILE A 70 2.05 7.77 7.98
C ILE A 70 2.89 7.18 6.84
N LEU A 71 2.32 7.02 5.63
CA LEU A 71 3.08 6.51 4.47
C LEU A 71 4.31 7.36 4.15
N LYS A 72 4.17 8.68 4.16
CA LYS A 72 5.29 9.61 3.88
C LYS A 72 6.38 9.49 4.93
N ALA A 73 6.03 9.29 6.20
CA ALA A 73 6.99 9.06 7.26
C ALA A 73 7.74 7.73 7.07
N ILE A 74 7.02 6.63 6.75
CA ILE A 74 7.64 5.33 6.44
C ILE A 74 8.56 5.45 5.21
N CYS A 75 8.14 6.21 4.18
CA CYS A 75 8.96 6.45 2.99
C CYS A 75 10.22 7.29 3.29
N GLY A 76 10.27 7.95 4.45
CA GLY A 76 11.34 8.89 4.81
C GLY A 76 11.23 10.24 4.12
N LEU A 77 10.07 10.58 3.56
CA LEU A 77 9.75 11.89 2.96
C LEU A 77 9.34 12.92 4.00
N LEU A 78 8.98 12.46 5.20
CA LEU A 78 8.55 13.29 6.32
C LEU A 78 9.20 12.73 7.59
N GLN A 79 9.80 13.63 8.38
CA GLN A 79 10.39 13.25 9.66
C GLN A 79 9.30 13.33 10.75
N PRO A 80 9.12 12.29 11.58
CA PRO A 80 8.21 12.34 12.72
C PRO A 80 8.68 13.34 13.79
N ASP A 81 7.76 13.84 14.59
CA ASP A 81 8.07 14.64 15.79
C ASP A 81 8.69 13.76 16.87
N SER A 82 8.18 12.53 17.03
CA SER A 82 8.71 11.49 17.93
C SER A 82 8.26 10.10 17.49
N GLY A 83 8.82 9.08 18.12
CA GLY A 83 8.60 7.68 17.81
C GLY A 83 9.65 7.10 16.85
N THR A 84 9.51 5.82 16.56
CA THR A 84 10.48 5.07 15.76
C THR A 84 9.78 4.30 14.65
N ILE A 85 10.39 4.30 13.46
CA ILE A 85 9.97 3.48 12.32
C ILE A 85 11.14 2.58 11.95
N LEU A 86 10.92 1.27 11.96
CA LEU A 86 11.91 0.26 11.60
C LEU A 86 11.41 -0.54 10.39
N ILE A 87 12.30 -0.79 9.44
CA ILE A 87 12.07 -1.74 8.31
C ILE A 87 13.16 -2.80 8.40
N ASP A 88 12.75 -4.08 8.45
CA ASP A 88 13.66 -5.22 8.71
C ASP A 88 14.55 -4.96 9.95
N GLY A 89 14.00 -4.34 11.00
CA GLY A 89 14.72 -3.99 12.24
C GLY A 89 15.67 -2.79 12.11
N GLN A 90 15.77 -2.15 10.94
CA GLN A 90 16.66 -1.00 10.72
C GLN A 90 15.87 0.32 10.77
N PRO A 91 16.35 1.35 11.50
CA PRO A 91 15.68 2.63 11.58
C PRO A 91 15.58 3.32 10.20
N VAL A 92 14.40 3.88 9.93
CA VAL A 92 14.18 4.71 8.74
C VAL A 92 14.83 6.08 8.95
N SER A 93 15.85 6.37 8.15
CA SER A 93 16.53 7.67 8.12
C SER A 93 16.49 8.24 6.70
N GLY A 94 15.50 9.09 6.43
CA GLY A 94 15.29 9.66 5.09
C GLY A 94 14.81 8.65 4.05
N THR A 95 14.87 9.02 2.77
CA THR A 95 14.46 8.15 1.66
C THR A 95 15.50 7.07 1.38
N GLY A 96 15.05 5.88 0.94
CA GLY A 96 15.91 4.73 0.68
C GLY A 96 15.50 3.91 -0.54
N ARG A 97 16.40 3.06 -1.04
CA ARG A 97 16.14 2.14 -2.15
C ARG A 97 15.37 0.89 -1.72
N ASP A 98 15.37 0.61 -0.43
CA ASP A 98 14.71 -0.52 0.23
C ASP A 98 13.18 -0.42 0.18
N ARG A 99 12.64 0.77 -0.13
CA ARG A 99 11.21 1.05 -0.20
C ARG A 99 10.85 1.85 -1.43
N GLY A 100 9.71 1.48 -2.04
CA GLY A 100 9.14 2.18 -3.19
C GLY A 100 7.79 2.78 -2.85
N MET A 101 7.47 3.97 -3.36
CA MET A 101 6.17 4.61 -3.14
C MET A 101 5.43 4.82 -4.46
N VAL A 102 4.17 4.37 -4.48
CA VAL A 102 3.19 4.68 -5.52
C VAL A 102 2.24 5.72 -4.96
N PHE A 103 2.22 6.92 -5.55
CA PHE A 103 1.40 8.04 -5.10
C PHE A 103 -0.01 7.96 -5.68
N GLN A 104 -0.96 8.63 -5.05
CA GLN A 104 -2.33 8.81 -5.50
C GLN A 104 -2.40 9.53 -6.85
N SER A 105 -1.57 10.56 -7.06
CA SER A 105 -1.45 11.26 -8.32
C SER A 105 -0.44 10.59 -9.24
N TYR A 106 -0.69 10.66 -10.56
CA TYR A 106 0.24 10.14 -11.56
C TYR A 106 1.55 10.94 -11.56
N THR A 107 2.64 10.31 -11.17
CA THR A 107 3.97 10.95 -11.03
C THR A 107 4.91 10.62 -12.20
N SER A 108 4.37 10.22 -13.36
CA SER A 108 5.20 9.89 -14.53
C SER A 108 5.89 11.15 -15.08
N PHE A 109 7.16 11.01 -15.49
CA PHE A 109 7.92 12.06 -16.15
C PHE A 109 7.35 12.29 -17.56
N ALA A 110 6.70 13.42 -17.78
CA ALA A 110 5.99 13.74 -19.04
C ALA A 110 6.93 13.79 -20.26
N TRP A 111 8.20 14.12 -20.04
CA TRP A 111 9.26 14.24 -21.08
C TRP A 111 9.99 12.93 -21.38
N ARG A 112 9.68 11.85 -20.67
CA ARG A 112 10.22 10.50 -20.91
C ARG A 112 9.16 9.59 -21.50
N THR A 113 9.58 8.65 -22.35
CA THR A 113 8.68 7.58 -22.79
C THR A 113 8.28 6.68 -21.63
N VAL A 114 7.26 5.84 -21.79
CA VAL A 114 6.80 4.85 -20.80
C VAL A 114 7.97 3.96 -20.35
N ARG A 115 8.69 3.38 -21.30
CA ARG A 115 9.87 2.54 -21.01
C ARG A 115 10.94 3.32 -20.23
N LYS A 116 11.28 4.53 -20.64
CA LYS A 116 12.26 5.37 -19.93
C LYS A 116 11.79 5.83 -18.56
N ASN A 117 10.49 5.92 -18.32
CA ASN A 117 9.94 6.12 -16.98
C ASN A 117 10.23 4.92 -16.07
N VAL A 118 10.01 3.70 -16.58
CA VAL A 118 10.28 2.47 -15.82
C VAL A 118 11.78 2.26 -15.62
N GLU A 119 12.62 2.52 -16.62
CA GLU A 119 14.08 2.42 -16.54
C GLU A 119 14.71 3.37 -15.52
N TYR A 120 14.04 4.46 -15.12
CA TYR A 120 14.66 5.57 -14.41
C TYR A 120 15.37 5.18 -13.11
N GLY A 121 14.72 4.37 -12.28
CA GLY A 121 15.34 3.92 -11.03
C GLY A 121 16.58 3.04 -11.27
N LEU A 122 16.54 2.20 -12.29
CA LEU A 122 17.68 1.36 -12.70
C LEU A 122 18.83 2.22 -13.29
N GLU A 123 18.47 3.31 -14.00
CA GLU A 123 19.44 4.28 -14.52
C GLU A 123 20.21 4.94 -13.38
N LEU A 124 19.53 5.38 -12.32
CA LEU A 124 20.14 5.95 -11.12
C LEU A 124 21.02 4.94 -10.34
N GLN A 125 20.74 3.64 -10.49
CA GLN A 125 21.54 2.57 -9.90
C GLN A 125 22.76 2.20 -10.75
N GLY A 126 22.96 2.84 -11.91
CA GLY A 126 24.07 2.55 -12.81
C GLY A 126 23.91 1.25 -13.61
N VAL A 127 22.69 0.68 -13.69
CA VAL A 127 22.45 -0.55 -14.47
C VAL A 127 22.70 -0.27 -15.96
N PRO A 128 23.47 -1.12 -16.69
CA PRO A 128 23.76 -0.95 -18.11
C PRO A 128 22.50 -0.80 -18.96
N ALA A 129 22.56 0.03 -20.02
CA ALA A 129 21.41 0.42 -20.83
C ALA A 129 20.64 -0.80 -21.39
N ALA A 130 21.32 -1.78 -21.95
CA ALA A 130 20.69 -2.98 -22.51
C ALA A 130 19.96 -3.80 -21.44
N GLN A 131 20.55 -3.91 -20.23
CA GLN A 131 19.95 -4.68 -19.13
C GLN A 131 18.72 -3.95 -18.56
N ARG A 132 18.78 -2.63 -18.33
CA ARG A 132 17.61 -1.88 -17.82
C ARG A 132 16.47 -1.83 -18.81
N GLN A 133 16.78 -1.74 -20.14
CA GLN A 133 15.78 -1.82 -21.19
C GLN A 133 15.04 -3.15 -21.18
N LYS A 134 15.78 -4.26 -21.06
CA LYS A 134 15.21 -5.61 -20.98
C LYS A 134 14.29 -5.72 -19.76
N GLN A 135 14.77 -5.35 -18.57
CA GLN A 135 13.98 -5.40 -17.34
C GLN A 135 12.72 -4.51 -17.42
N ALA A 136 12.83 -3.30 -17.95
CA ALA A 136 11.69 -2.41 -18.10
C ALA A 136 10.63 -2.99 -19.04
N LEU A 137 11.03 -3.62 -20.17
CA LEU A 137 10.10 -4.26 -21.09
C LEU A 137 9.41 -5.48 -20.46
N GLU A 138 10.13 -6.28 -19.67
CA GLU A 138 9.55 -7.41 -18.93
C GLU A 138 8.48 -6.93 -17.91
N PHE A 139 8.73 -5.84 -17.18
CA PHE A 139 7.73 -5.25 -16.29
C PHE A 139 6.56 -4.62 -17.03
N LEU A 140 6.81 -3.96 -18.16
CA LEU A 140 5.74 -3.42 -19.00
C LEU A 140 4.87 -4.52 -19.58
N ASP A 141 5.43 -5.66 -19.92
CA ASP A 141 4.68 -6.85 -20.35
C ASP A 141 3.77 -7.37 -19.23
N GLN A 142 4.29 -7.50 -18.00
CA GLN A 142 3.53 -7.93 -16.82
C GLN A 142 2.33 -7.01 -16.51
N VAL A 143 2.47 -5.70 -16.75
CA VAL A 143 1.38 -4.73 -16.52
C VAL A 143 0.56 -4.45 -17.78
N GLY A 144 0.77 -5.19 -18.88
CA GLY A 144 0.03 -5.07 -20.14
C GLY A 144 0.25 -3.75 -20.87
N LEU A 145 1.48 -3.21 -20.81
CA LEU A 145 1.85 -1.93 -21.47
C LEU A 145 3.04 -2.05 -22.42
N LYS A 146 3.42 -3.25 -22.83
CA LYS A 146 4.58 -3.50 -23.71
C LYS A 146 4.48 -2.73 -25.03
N ASP A 147 3.29 -2.73 -25.66
CA ASP A 147 3.04 -2.06 -26.92
C ASP A 147 3.07 -0.53 -26.83
N PHE A 148 3.00 0.00 -25.60
CA PHE A 148 3.08 1.42 -25.28
C PHE A 148 4.46 1.87 -24.79
N ALA A 149 5.49 1.01 -24.90
CA ALA A 149 6.82 1.26 -24.34
C ALA A 149 7.45 2.59 -24.80
N ASP A 150 7.27 2.92 -26.06
CA ASP A 150 7.82 4.15 -26.68
C ASP A 150 6.82 5.32 -26.71
N ALA A 151 5.59 5.13 -26.22
CA ALA A 151 4.62 6.21 -26.05
C ALA A 151 5.04 7.15 -24.90
N HIS A 152 4.52 8.39 -24.92
CA HIS A 152 4.66 9.34 -23.83
C HIS A 152 3.44 9.30 -22.90
N PRO A 153 3.59 9.66 -21.60
CA PRO A 153 2.49 9.64 -20.62
C PRO A 153 1.23 10.39 -21.04
N LYS A 154 1.36 11.46 -21.83
CA LYS A 154 0.21 12.23 -22.35
C LYS A 154 -0.72 11.42 -23.26
N GLN A 155 -0.23 10.33 -23.85
CA GLN A 155 -0.96 9.45 -24.77
C GLN A 155 -1.69 8.31 -24.03
N LEU A 156 -1.54 8.21 -22.71
CA LEU A 156 -2.07 7.13 -21.90
C LEU A 156 -3.35 7.53 -21.16
N SER A 157 -4.25 6.57 -20.95
CA SER A 157 -5.37 6.70 -20.03
C SER A 157 -4.90 6.79 -18.56
N GLY A 158 -5.81 7.18 -17.64
CA GLY A 158 -5.50 7.23 -16.21
C GLY A 158 -5.01 5.89 -15.66
N GLY A 159 -5.70 4.80 -15.96
CA GLY A 159 -5.30 3.45 -15.57
C GLY A 159 -3.94 3.03 -16.13
N MET A 160 -3.64 3.36 -17.39
CA MET A 160 -2.34 3.10 -17.99
C MET A 160 -1.22 3.87 -17.29
N LYS A 161 -1.43 5.15 -16.95
CA LYS A 161 -0.47 5.96 -16.18
C LYS A 161 -0.19 5.35 -14.81
N GLN A 162 -1.22 4.80 -14.16
CA GLN A 162 -1.07 4.12 -12.87
C GLN A 162 -0.23 2.84 -13.00
N ARG A 163 -0.47 2.04 -14.05
CA ARG A 163 0.36 0.85 -14.36
C ARG A 163 1.84 1.23 -14.58
N VAL A 164 2.11 2.35 -15.26
CA VAL A 164 3.48 2.87 -15.42
C VAL A 164 4.11 3.22 -14.08
N ALA A 165 3.37 3.89 -13.18
CA ALA A 165 3.87 4.25 -11.85
C ALA A 165 4.21 3.01 -11.01
N ILE A 166 3.37 1.98 -11.07
CA ILE A 166 3.58 0.70 -10.40
C ILE A 166 4.81 -0.01 -10.98
N ALA A 167 4.90 -0.17 -12.30
CA ALA A 167 6.04 -0.80 -12.97
C ALA A 167 7.36 -0.08 -12.65
N ARG A 168 7.37 1.27 -12.66
CA ARG A 168 8.53 2.10 -12.28
C ARG A 168 8.99 1.88 -10.86
N THR A 169 8.05 1.61 -9.94
CA THR A 169 8.36 1.35 -8.55
C THR A 169 8.90 -0.07 -8.37
N LEU A 170 8.21 -1.07 -8.92
CA LEU A 170 8.50 -2.48 -8.71
C LEU A 170 9.75 -2.99 -9.45
N VAL A 171 10.12 -2.39 -10.58
CA VAL A 171 11.33 -2.76 -11.34
C VAL A 171 12.61 -2.62 -10.50
N ASN A 172 12.60 -1.74 -9.50
CA ASN A 172 13.71 -1.53 -8.58
C ASN A 172 13.82 -2.60 -7.49
N LYS A 173 12.85 -3.52 -7.41
CA LYS A 173 12.78 -4.60 -6.41
C LYS A 173 12.93 -4.07 -4.98
N PRO A 174 12.10 -3.12 -4.55
CA PRO A 174 12.16 -2.61 -3.18
C PRO A 174 11.76 -3.73 -2.21
N ARG A 175 12.28 -3.69 -0.97
CA ARG A 175 11.91 -4.65 0.08
C ARG A 175 10.48 -4.41 0.59
N MET A 176 10.00 -3.17 0.48
CA MET A 176 8.66 -2.74 0.87
C MET A 176 8.06 -1.80 -0.16
N VAL A 177 6.79 -2.01 -0.49
CA VAL A 177 6.03 -1.15 -1.39
C VAL A 177 4.96 -0.40 -0.60
N LEU A 178 4.93 0.92 -0.75
CA LEU A 178 3.96 1.82 -0.13
C LEU A 178 3.02 2.33 -1.21
N MET A 179 1.70 2.17 -1.03
CA MET A 179 0.71 2.58 -2.02
C MET A 179 -0.32 3.52 -1.40
N ASP A 180 -0.35 4.77 -1.86
CA ASP A 180 -1.25 5.81 -1.35
C ASP A 180 -2.46 5.96 -2.26
N GLU A 181 -3.59 5.35 -1.92
CA GLU A 181 -4.86 5.36 -2.66
C GLU A 181 -4.68 5.20 -4.20
N PRO A 182 -3.96 4.16 -4.67
CA PRO A 182 -3.51 4.10 -6.07
C PRO A 182 -4.65 3.93 -7.08
N PHE A 183 -5.86 3.62 -6.63
CA PHE A 183 -7.01 3.37 -7.50
C PHE A 183 -8.10 4.43 -7.37
N GLY A 184 -7.93 5.45 -6.53
CA GLY A 184 -8.96 6.45 -6.23
C GLY A 184 -9.48 7.23 -7.44
N ALA A 185 -8.62 7.44 -8.46
CA ALA A 185 -8.97 8.18 -9.67
C ALA A 185 -9.47 7.28 -10.83
N LEU A 186 -9.64 5.96 -10.61
CA LEU A 186 -10.03 5.01 -11.65
C LEU A 186 -11.55 4.75 -11.62
N ASP A 187 -12.12 4.54 -12.81
CA ASP A 187 -13.48 4.02 -12.92
C ASP A 187 -13.58 2.60 -12.35
N PRO A 188 -14.80 2.12 -11.98
CA PRO A 188 -14.96 0.84 -11.28
C PRO A 188 -14.41 -0.36 -12.06
N GLN A 189 -14.57 -0.41 -13.39
CA GLN A 189 -14.12 -1.53 -14.21
C GLN A 189 -12.59 -1.57 -14.30
N THR A 190 -11.96 -0.42 -14.56
CA THR A 190 -10.50 -0.28 -14.59
C THR A 190 -9.88 -0.57 -13.23
N ARG A 191 -10.51 -0.08 -12.14
CA ARG A 191 -10.08 -0.35 -10.75
C ARG A 191 -10.03 -1.83 -10.47
N TRP A 192 -11.07 -2.56 -10.83
CA TRP A 192 -11.13 -4.01 -10.66
C TRP A 192 -9.97 -4.74 -11.35
N GLY A 193 -9.74 -4.45 -12.65
CA GLY A 193 -8.62 -5.03 -13.39
C GLY A 193 -7.26 -4.69 -12.78
N MET A 194 -7.13 -3.50 -12.18
CA MET A 194 -5.90 -3.07 -11.52
C MET A 194 -5.66 -3.78 -10.18
N GLN A 195 -6.71 -4.03 -9.40
CA GLN A 195 -6.61 -4.78 -8.14
C GLN A 195 -6.11 -6.21 -8.39
N SER A 196 -6.69 -6.91 -9.36
CA SER A 196 -6.25 -8.25 -9.77
C SER A 196 -4.81 -8.25 -10.28
N LEU A 197 -4.46 -7.31 -11.17
CA LEU A 197 -3.12 -7.19 -11.71
C LEU A 197 -2.07 -6.97 -10.60
N ILE A 198 -2.35 -6.10 -9.64
CA ILE A 198 -1.42 -5.84 -8.52
C ILE A 198 -1.22 -7.10 -7.69
N LEU A 199 -2.28 -7.82 -7.34
CA LEU A 199 -2.16 -9.07 -6.58
C LEU A 199 -1.26 -10.08 -7.32
N ASP A 200 -1.45 -10.23 -8.64
CA ASP A 200 -0.65 -11.15 -9.45
C ASP A 200 0.83 -10.75 -9.50
N VAL A 201 1.10 -9.45 -9.65
CA VAL A 201 2.48 -8.94 -9.73
C VAL A 201 3.18 -9.04 -8.37
N LEU A 202 2.49 -8.71 -7.28
CA LEU A 202 3.07 -8.71 -5.93
C LEU A 202 3.34 -10.13 -5.42
N ARG A 203 2.43 -11.07 -5.66
CA ARG A 203 2.63 -12.49 -5.31
C ARG A 203 3.84 -13.11 -5.96
N LYS A 204 4.18 -12.67 -7.19
CA LYS A 204 5.36 -13.17 -7.92
C LYS A 204 6.69 -12.63 -7.39
N GLN A 205 6.67 -11.57 -6.59
CA GLN A 205 7.88 -10.84 -6.19
C GLN A 205 8.24 -10.95 -4.70
N ASP A 206 7.45 -11.65 -3.92
CA ASP A 206 7.65 -11.77 -2.45
C ASP A 206 7.78 -10.39 -1.75
N ASN A 207 6.99 -9.41 -2.20
CA ASN A 207 7.03 -8.07 -1.67
C ASN A 207 6.05 -7.91 -0.51
N THR A 208 6.49 -7.22 0.54
CA THR A 208 5.56 -6.70 1.55
C THR A 208 5.02 -5.35 1.09
N VAL A 209 3.71 -5.19 1.16
CA VAL A 209 3.01 -3.99 0.71
C VAL A 209 2.24 -3.37 1.87
N LEU A 210 2.38 -2.06 2.04
CA LEU A 210 1.47 -1.27 2.86
C LEU A 210 0.61 -0.41 1.93
N PHE A 211 -0.67 -0.74 1.90
CA PHE A 211 -1.65 -0.13 1.02
C PHE A 211 -2.59 0.79 1.81
N VAL A 212 -2.82 1.98 1.32
CA VAL A 212 -3.74 2.95 1.93
C VAL A 212 -4.99 3.05 1.09
N THR A 213 -6.14 2.94 1.73
CA THR A 213 -7.45 3.18 1.11
C THR A 213 -8.48 3.68 2.13
N HIS A 214 -9.58 4.24 1.64
CA HIS A 214 -10.80 4.51 2.40
C HIS A 214 -11.96 3.59 1.97
N ASP A 215 -11.74 2.72 0.99
CA ASP A 215 -12.73 1.79 0.44
C ASP A 215 -12.63 0.43 1.17
N ILE A 216 -13.71 0.06 1.88
CA ILE A 216 -13.79 -1.17 2.67
C ILE A 216 -13.67 -2.41 1.77
N SER A 217 -14.39 -2.41 0.63
CA SER A 217 -14.39 -3.54 -0.30
C SER A 217 -13.00 -3.78 -0.89
N GLU A 218 -12.27 -2.69 -1.18
CA GLU A 218 -10.89 -2.75 -1.63
C GLU A 218 -9.96 -3.31 -0.54
N ALA A 219 -10.12 -2.85 0.70
CA ALA A 219 -9.34 -3.33 1.83
C ALA A 219 -9.52 -4.84 2.04
N VAL A 220 -10.76 -5.32 2.10
CA VAL A 220 -11.06 -6.77 2.28
C VAL A 220 -10.57 -7.60 1.10
N PHE A 221 -10.68 -7.06 -0.13
CA PHE A 221 -10.26 -7.79 -1.33
C PHE A 221 -8.74 -7.97 -1.41
N LEU A 222 -7.98 -6.97 -0.99
CA LEU A 222 -6.53 -6.95 -1.16
C LEU A 222 -5.78 -7.48 0.05
N ALA A 223 -6.24 -7.17 1.27
CA ALA A 223 -5.46 -7.33 2.49
C ALA A 223 -5.27 -8.78 2.95
N ASP A 224 -4.15 -9.03 3.58
CA ASP A 224 -3.93 -10.14 4.51
C ASP A 224 -4.15 -9.65 5.96
N SER A 225 -3.85 -8.36 6.23
CA SER A 225 -4.18 -7.69 7.50
C SER A 225 -4.65 -6.25 7.26
N ILE A 226 -5.65 -5.80 8.05
CA ILE A 226 -6.22 -4.45 7.96
C ILE A 226 -6.02 -3.74 9.29
N PHE A 227 -5.41 -2.56 9.25
CA PHE A 227 -5.30 -1.63 10.38
C PHE A 227 -6.33 -0.53 10.22
N VAL A 228 -7.33 -0.50 11.12
CA VAL A 228 -8.38 0.50 11.12
C VAL A 228 -7.94 1.72 11.90
N LEU A 229 -7.97 2.89 11.25
CA LEU A 229 -7.53 4.16 11.83
C LEU A 229 -8.71 5.00 12.29
N SER A 230 -8.50 5.79 13.36
CA SER A 230 -9.42 6.82 13.84
C SER A 230 -9.52 7.98 12.85
N HIS A 231 -10.48 8.92 13.10
CA HIS A 231 -10.39 10.29 12.62
C HIS A 231 -9.12 10.96 13.13
N ARG A 232 -8.77 12.12 12.52
CA ARG A 232 -7.62 12.92 12.95
C ARG A 232 -7.72 13.35 14.42
N PRO A 233 -6.67 13.19 15.21
CA PRO A 233 -5.37 12.58 14.87
C PRO A 233 -5.47 11.07 14.66
N ALA A 234 -4.71 10.54 13.66
CA ALA A 234 -4.72 9.12 13.36
C ALA A 234 -4.17 8.30 14.54
N LYS A 235 -4.93 7.29 14.95
CA LYS A 235 -4.55 6.23 15.89
C LYS A 235 -4.93 4.89 15.28
N VAL A 236 -4.16 3.85 15.49
CA VAL A 236 -4.57 2.48 15.16
C VAL A 236 -5.57 2.02 16.23
N LEU A 237 -6.80 1.74 15.82
CA LEU A 237 -7.86 1.31 16.73
C LEU A 237 -8.02 -0.20 16.75
N HIS A 238 -7.94 -0.84 15.58
CA HIS A 238 -8.10 -2.27 15.43
C HIS A 238 -7.13 -2.81 14.39
N ARG A 239 -6.70 -4.05 14.60
CA ARG A 239 -6.04 -4.89 13.60
C ARG A 239 -6.93 -6.08 13.32
N ILE A 240 -7.20 -6.34 12.05
CA ILE A 240 -8.06 -7.44 11.59
C ILE A 240 -7.24 -8.29 10.64
N GLU A 241 -7.13 -9.57 10.93
CA GLU A 241 -6.57 -10.54 10.00
C GLU A 241 -7.67 -10.95 9.02
N VAL A 242 -7.37 -10.85 7.73
CA VAL A 242 -8.28 -11.28 6.67
C VAL A 242 -7.99 -12.75 6.37
N PRO A 243 -8.99 -13.63 6.39
CA PRO A 243 -8.77 -15.03 6.04
C PRO A 243 -8.14 -15.16 4.66
N TYR A 244 -7.26 -16.14 4.49
CA TYR A 244 -6.70 -16.42 3.19
C TYR A 244 -7.81 -16.85 2.22
N PHE A 245 -7.92 -16.12 1.11
CA PHE A 245 -8.79 -16.48 0.00
C PHE A 245 -7.92 -17.00 -1.14
N GLU A 246 -8.11 -18.26 -1.53
CA GLU A 246 -7.35 -18.93 -2.58
C GLU A 246 -7.49 -18.20 -3.91
N ASP A 247 -8.75 -17.89 -4.27
CA ASP A 247 -9.07 -17.14 -5.49
C ASP A 247 -9.66 -15.77 -5.15
N ARG A 248 -8.84 -14.74 -5.25
CA ARG A 248 -9.30 -13.34 -5.14
C ARG A 248 -9.87 -12.87 -6.49
N ASN A 249 -11.10 -13.30 -6.79
CA ASN A 249 -11.82 -12.97 -8.02
C ASN A 249 -13.16 -12.25 -7.74
N VAL A 250 -13.92 -11.93 -8.79
CA VAL A 250 -15.23 -11.23 -8.66
C VAL A 250 -16.21 -11.99 -7.77
N ALA A 251 -16.21 -13.33 -7.85
CA ALA A 251 -17.13 -14.15 -7.07
C ALA A 251 -16.85 -14.07 -5.57
N LEU A 252 -15.59 -13.82 -5.17
CA LEU A 252 -15.23 -13.64 -3.77
C LEU A 252 -16.05 -12.53 -3.10
N LYS A 253 -16.27 -11.39 -3.77
CA LYS A 253 -17.05 -10.26 -3.22
C LYS A 253 -18.51 -10.60 -2.95
N GLN A 254 -19.03 -11.66 -3.58
CA GLN A 254 -20.39 -12.15 -3.34
C GLN A 254 -20.46 -13.21 -2.23
N SER A 255 -19.30 -13.70 -1.79
CA SER A 255 -19.25 -14.72 -0.74
C SER A 255 -19.73 -14.20 0.61
N GLN A 256 -20.31 -15.08 1.41
CA GLN A 256 -20.78 -14.74 2.76
C GLN A 256 -19.62 -14.29 3.65
N ALA A 257 -18.45 -14.95 3.57
CA ALA A 257 -17.28 -14.61 4.36
C ALA A 257 -16.79 -13.18 4.06
N PHE A 258 -16.71 -12.79 2.77
CA PHE A 258 -16.34 -11.45 2.37
C PHE A 258 -17.30 -10.39 2.92
N LYS A 259 -18.61 -10.60 2.74
CA LYS A 259 -19.66 -9.69 3.23
C LYS A 259 -19.68 -9.56 4.75
N GLN A 260 -19.39 -10.62 5.49
CA GLN A 260 -19.28 -10.54 6.95
C GLN A 260 -18.14 -9.63 7.40
N ILE A 261 -16.98 -9.69 6.74
CA ILE A 261 -15.84 -8.81 7.05
C ILE A 261 -16.15 -7.37 6.63
N GLU A 262 -16.76 -7.15 5.45
CA GLU A 262 -17.19 -5.81 5.02
C GLU A 262 -18.14 -5.17 6.03
N ASN A 263 -19.20 -5.88 6.45
CA ASN A 263 -20.17 -5.39 7.40
C ASN A 263 -19.52 -5.08 8.76
N HIS A 264 -18.65 -5.95 9.25
CA HIS A 264 -17.94 -5.74 10.50
C HIS A 264 -17.05 -4.46 10.45
N LEU A 265 -16.34 -4.25 9.35
CA LEU A 265 -15.54 -3.02 9.14
C LEU A 265 -16.43 -1.78 9.01
N LEU A 266 -17.58 -1.90 8.33
CA LEU A 266 -18.54 -0.80 8.18
C LEU A 266 -19.07 -0.37 9.54
N ASP A 267 -19.52 -1.31 10.37
CA ASP A 267 -20.03 -1.04 11.73
C ASP A 267 -18.96 -0.36 12.60
N MET A 268 -17.70 -0.82 12.50
CA MET A 268 -16.58 -0.19 13.20
C MET A 268 -16.40 1.26 12.76
N LEU A 269 -16.35 1.54 11.46
CA LEU A 269 -16.13 2.89 10.94
C LEU A 269 -17.31 3.82 11.26
N GLN A 270 -18.56 3.35 11.18
CA GLN A 270 -19.75 4.12 11.58
C GLN A 270 -19.72 4.48 13.07
N SER A 271 -19.31 3.54 13.93
CA SER A 271 -19.18 3.80 15.37
C SER A 271 -18.19 4.93 15.69
N LEU A 272 -17.17 5.11 14.82
CA LEU A 272 -16.19 6.19 14.93
C LEU A 272 -16.76 7.54 14.52
N GLU A 273 -17.61 7.59 13.48
CA GLU A 273 -18.27 8.82 13.04
C GLU A 273 -19.21 9.37 14.11
N VAL A 274 -19.98 8.50 14.77
CA VAL A 274 -20.87 8.90 15.87
C VAL A 274 -20.08 9.49 17.03
N ARG A 275 -18.96 8.89 17.41
CA ARG A 275 -18.09 9.41 18.49
C ARG A 275 -17.34 10.69 18.11
N GLY A 276 -17.03 10.88 16.83
CA GLY A 276 -16.37 12.09 16.30
C GLY A 276 -17.31 13.32 16.33
N ASN A 277 -18.57 13.15 15.96
CA ASN A 277 -19.57 14.23 15.93
C ASN A 277 -19.99 14.70 17.32
N VAL A 278 -19.88 13.88 18.36
CA VAL A 278 -20.17 14.30 19.75
C VAL A 278 -19.08 15.23 20.32
N ARG A 279 -17.87 15.25 19.76
CA ARG A 279 -16.77 16.11 20.24
C ARG A 279 -16.73 17.52 19.59
N VAL A 280 -17.50 17.77 18.55
CA VAL A 280 -17.53 19.06 17.84
C VAL A 280 -18.68 19.96 18.32
N GLY A 281 -19.50 19.50 19.26
CA GLY A 281 -20.71 20.17 19.79
C GLY A 281 -20.61 20.66 21.22
N LEU A 282 -19.43 21.06 21.72
CA LEU A 282 -19.25 21.75 23.01
C LEU A 282 -18.30 22.92 22.86
#